data_c0d189868ad66ca5f8e08419ccae0b3d
#
_entry.id   c0d189868ad66ca5f8e08419ccae0b3d
#
_cell.length_a   1.000
_cell.length_b   1.000
_cell.length_c   1.000
_cell.angle_alpha   90.00
_cell.angle_beta   90.00
_cell.angle_gamma   90.00
#
_symmetry.space_group_name_H-M   'P 1'
#
loop_
_entity.id
_entity.type
_entity.pdbx_description
1 polymer ?
#
loop_
_entity_poly.entity_id
_entity_poly.type
_entity_poly.pdbx_seq_one_letter_code
_entity_poly.pdbx_strand_id
1 'polypeptide(L)'
;MDIQEIVQRVVDEVKRNMNSPKNDIDQNKEETIDFPEERIKGVDKPHNAASIERAQSITPARIGIGRTGTRMLTTSYLQFLIDHAAAQDAVLRDVSDDFLQTMDLHKLETRANDMKSYLMDLDAGRKLSDEAINYLEKNGEKGKDVQIIVCDGLSSSAVEANVVDLLPALIQGLKLKNISVAKPFFIKRARVWVQDEVAAIVNCDLVISLIGERPGLNTDESLXXXXKGLLKKQLKLIGRSFQISIKMD
;
A
#
# COMPACT_ATOMS: atom_id res chain seq x y z
N MET A 1 -3.51 20.38 -15.52
CA MET A 1 -4.15 20.11 -14.23
C MET A 1 -3.31 19.10 -13.49
N ASP A 2 -3.03 19.38 -12.23
CA ASP A 2 -2.02 18.64 -11.47
C ASP A 2 -2.58 17.29 -11.00
N ILE A 3 -1.80 16.23 -11.19
CA ILE A 3 -2.12 14.87 -10.72
C ILE A 3 -2.37 14.87 -9.20
N GLN A 4 -1.68 15.75 -8.46
CA GLN A 4 -1.89 15.93 -7.03
C GLN A 4 -3.34 16.36 -6.70
N GLU A 5 -3.94 17.17 -7.55
CA GLU A 5 -5.30 17.65 -7.38
C GLU A 5 -6.34 16.53 -7.60
N ILE A 6 -6.04 15.61 -8.53
CA ILE A 6 -6.88 14.41 -8.77
C ILE A 6 -6.79 13.46 -7.58
N VAL A 7 -5.59 13.19 -7.12
CA VAL A 7 -5.35 12.30 -5.96
C VAL A 7 -6.03 12.88 -4.71
N GLN A 8 -5.89 14.20 -4.48
CA GLN A 8 -6.53 14.84 -3.33
C GLN A 8 -8.06 14.72 -3.38
N ARG A 9 -8.65 14.91 -4.56
CA ARG A 9 -10.11 14.74 -4.74
C ARG A 9 -10.58 13.31 -4.48
N VAL A 10 -9.80 12.34 -4.97
CA VAL A 10 -10.10 10.91 -4.73
C VAL A 10 -10.02 10.59 -3.24
N VAL A 11 -8.98 11.07 -2.56
CA VAL A 11 -8.83 10.90 -1.11
C VAL A 11 -10.01 11.53 -0.35
N ASP A 12 -10.41 12.74 -0.75
CA ASP A 12 -11.54 13.43 -0.09
C ASP A 12 -12.87 12.69 -0.33
N GLU A 13 -13.06 12.11 -1.50
CA GLU A 13 -14.27 11.32 -1.84
C GLU A 13 -14.29 10.00 -1.06
N VAL A 14 -13.15 9.31 -0.97
CA VAL A 14 -13.00 8.07 -0.19
C VAL A 14 -13.30 8.35 1.29
N LYS A 15 -12.76 9.42 1.86
CA LYS A 15 -13.05 9.82 3.26
C LYS A 15 -14.53 10.09 3.51
N ARG A 16 -15.26 10.67 2.58
CA ARG A 16 -16.71 10.87 2.70
C ARG A 16 -17.47 9.56 2.76
N ASN A 17 -17.09 8.60 1.93
CA ASN A 17 -17.77 7.30 1.84
C ASN A 17 -17.48 6.40 3.06
N MET A 18 -16.29 6.52 3.66
CA MET A 18 -15.91 5.75 4.86
C MET A 18 -16.73 6.15 6.11
N ASN A 19 -17.28 7.36 6.15
CA ASN A 19 -18.10 7.83 7.28
C ASN A 19 -19.58 7.45 7.16
N SER A 20 -19.96 6.69 6.14
CA SER A 20 -21.32 6.14 6.02
C SER A 20 -21.49 4.91 6.92
N PRO A 21 -22.62 4.74 7.61
CA PRO A 21 -22.79 3.60 8.52
C PRO A 21 -22.69 2.27 7.74
N LYS A 22 -21.79 1.41 8.17
CA LYS A 22 -21.65 0.06 7.62
C LYS A 22 -22.89 -0.75 8.00
N ASN A 23 -23.56 -1.31 7.01
CA ASN A 23 -24.61 -2.29 7.25
C ASN A 23 -23.99 -3.58 7.79
N ASP A 24 -24.51 -4.02 8.92
CA ASP A 24 -24.07 -5.26 9.59
C ASP A 24 -24.22 -6.48 8.67
N ILE A 25 -23.09 -7.05 8.29
CA ILE A 25 -23.05 -8.44 7.80
C ILE A 25 -22.40 -9.27 8.90
N ASP A 26 -23.28 -9.92 9.67
CA ASP A 26 -22.93 -10.89 10.69
C ASP A 26 -22.31 -12.12 10.03
N GLN A 27 -21.08 -12.51 10.40
CA GLN A 27 -20.74 -13.93 10.48
C GLN A 27 -19.31 -14.23 10.98
N ASN A 28 -19.26 -15.16 11.93
CA ASN A 28 -18.10 -15.80 12.54
C ASN A 28 -17.17 -14.85 13.31
N LYS A 29 -17.55 -14.61 14.54
CA LYS A 29 -16.64 -14.09 15.55
C LYS A 29 -15.52 -15.11 15.80
N GLU A 30 -14.42 -14.99 15.08
CA GLU A 30 -13.14 -15.29 15.69
C GLU A 30 -13.02 -14.32 16.87
N GLU A 31 -12.83 -14.85 18.07
CA GLU A 31 -12.58 -14.00 19.24
C GLU A 31 -11.27 -13.25 19.00
N THR A 32 -11.37 -12.10 18.34
CA THR A 32 -10.25 -11.18 18.26
C THR A 32 -10.02 -10.65 19.66
N ILE A 33 -8.88 -10.96 20.22
CA ILE A 33 -8.45 -10.35 21.47
C ILE A 33 -8.22 -8.87 21.16
N ASP A 34 -9.18 -8.07 21.60
CA ASP A 34 -9.11 -6.63 21.42
C ASP A 34 -8.11 -6.06 22.43
N PHE A 35 -6.89 -5.81 21.98
CA PHE A 35 -5.89 -5.15 22.79
C PHE A 35 -6.23 -3.66 22.82
N PRO A 36 -6.49 -3.09 23.98
CA PRO A 36 -6.84 -1.66 24.04
C PRO A 36 -5.71 -0.80 23.46
N GLU A 37 -6.06 0.07 22.56
CA GLU A 37 -5.15 1.06 21.95
C GLU A 37 -4.73 2.15 22.94
N GLU A 38 -4.67 1.84 24.23
CA GLU A 38 -4.16 2.82 25.21
C GLU A 38 -2.70 3.12 24.95
N ARG A 39 -2.43 4.34 24.57
CA ARG A 39 -1.05 4.84 24.46
C ARG A 39 -0.38 4.68 25.82
N ILE A 40 0.64 3.85 25.87
CA ILE A 40 1.32 3.50 27.11
C ILE A 40 1.95 4.75 27.71
N LYS A 41 1.47 5.18 28.87
CA LYS A 41 2.11 6.22 29.68
C LYS A 41 3.18 5.54 30.54
N GLY A 42 4.38 5.44 29.99
CA GLY A 42 5.49 4.74 30.63
C GLY A 42 6.39 5.63 31.50
N VAL A 43 6.11 6.93 31.59
CA VAL A 43 6.84 7.87 32.46
C VAL A 43 5.96 8.21 33.67
N ASP A 44 6.27 7.64 34.82
CA ASP A 44 5.44 7.76 36.02
C ASP A 44 5.36 9.20 36.56
N LYS A 45 6.45 9.94 36.52
CA LYS A 45 6.51 11.30 37.05
C LYS A 45 7.17 12.23 36.04
N PRO A 46 6.48 12.56 34.94
CA PRO A 46 7.07 13.45 33.96
C PRO A 46 7.19 14.86 34.48
N HIS A 47 8.26 15.54 34.15
CA HIS A 47 8.45 16.94 34.48
C HIS A 47 7.32 17.83 33.91
N ASN A 48 6.85 17.47 32.74
CA ASN A 48 5.74 18.16 32.09
C ASN A 48 4.87 17.15 31.33
N ALA A 49 3.78 16.70 31.94
CA ALA A 49 2.85 15.73 31.37
C ALA A 49 2.14 16.29 30.12
N ALA A 50 1.76 17.57 30.14
CA ALA A 50 1.06 18.20 29.02
C ALA A 50 1.93 18.23 27.75
N SER A 51 3.26 18.37 27.89
CA SER A 51 4.17 18.34 26.75
C SER A 51 4.23 16.93 26.12
N ILE A 52 4.19 15.88 26.95
CA ILE A 52 4.17 14.49 26.44
C ILE A 52 2.85 14.22 25.72
N GLU A 53 1.72 14.58 26.32
CA GLU A 53 0.38 14.40 25.74
C GLU A 53 0.26 15.16 24.41
N ARG A 54 0.75 16.39 24.36
CA ARG A 54 0.79 17.16 23.13
C ARG A 54 1.65 16.50 22.05
N ALA A 55 2.83 15.99 22.42
CA ALA A 55 3.69 15.29 21.46
C ALA A 55 3.01 14.02 20.93
N GLN A 56 2.36 13.26 21.81
CA GLN A 56 1.61 12.06 21.42
C GLN A 56 0.43 12.36 20.51
N SER A 57 -0.21 13.53 20.64
CA SER A 57 -1.34 13.92 19.79
C SER A 57 -0.92 14.33 18.38
N ILE A 58 0.37 14.68 18.18
CA ILE A 58 0.87 15.17 16.89
C ILE A 58 1.37 14.02 16.00
N THR A 59 1.81 12.91 16.60
CA THR A 59 2.46 11.82 15.87
C THR A 59 2.05 10.45 16.41
N PRO A 60 1.93 9.44 15.55
CA PRO A 60 1.73 8.06 15.99
C PRO A 60 3.01 7.43 16.60
N ALA A 61 4.14 8.12 16.58
CA ALA A 61 5.39 7.60 17.14
C ALA A 61 5.23 7.31 18.65
N ARG A 62 5.96 6.33 19.14
CA ARG A 62 5.91 5.87 20.54
C ARG A 62 6.72 6.81 21.44
N ILE A 63 6.08 7.86 21.89
CA ILE A 63 6.66 8.89 22.75
C ILE A 63 6.26 8.61 24.21
N GLY A 64 7.20 8.71 25.14
CA GLY A 64 6.92 8.58 26.58
C GLY A 64 6.64 7.16 27.04
N ILE A 65 7.22 6.16 26.37
CA ILE A 65 6.99 4.74 26.71
C ILE A 65 7.70 4.29 27.98
N GLY A 66 8.59 5.13 28.52
CA GLY A 66 9.30 4.83 29.77
C GLY A 66 10.43 3.82 29.65
N ARG A 67 11.29 3.83 30.62
CA ARG A 67 12.44 2.90 30.69
C ARG A 67 12.71 2.50 32.13
N THR A 68 13.36 1.34 32.29
CA THR A 68 13.95 0.88 33.53
C THR A 68 15.46 0.81 33.29
N GLY A 69 16.18 1.87 33.66
CA GLY A 69 17.56 2.03 33.28
C GLY A 69 17.72 2.13 31.77
N THR A 70 18.54 1.26 31.20
CA THR A 70 18.76 1.19 29.73
C THR A 70 17.71 0.36 28.99
N ARG A 71 16.84 -0.37 29.70
CA ARG A 71 15.87 -1.29 29.14
C ARG A 71 14.49 -0.64 28.98
N MET A 72 13.71 -1.11 28.04
CA MET A 72 12.28 -0.82 27.96
C MET A 72 11.57 -1.41 29.19
N LEU A 73 10.45 -0.81 29.58
CA LEU A 73 9.53 -1.45 30.54
C LEU A 73 9.03 -2.78 29.95
N THR A 74 8.76 -3.76 30.78
CA THR A 74 8.32 -5.10 30.35
C THR A 74 7.05 -5.01 29.49
N THR A 75 6.07 -4.21 29.91
CA THR A 75 4.83 -4.00 29.17
C THR A 75 5.09 -3.43 27.77
N SER A 76 5.94 -2.41 27.68
CA SER A 76 6.31 -1.79 26.39
C SER A 76 7.07 -2.78 25.49
N TYR A 77 7.91 -3.62 26.08
CA TYR A 77 8.67 -4.63 25.34
C TYR A 77 7.76 -5.73 24.80
N LEU A 78 6.81 -6.21 25.61
CA LEU A 78 5.85 -7.22 25.16
C LEU A 78 4.96 -6.67 24.02
N GLN A 79 4.48 -5.43 24.16
CA GLN A 79 3.72 -4.79 23.10
C GLN A 79 4.56 -4.68 21.82
N PHE A 80 5.81 -4.27 21.93
CA PHE A 80 6.72 -4.21 20.79
C PHE A 80 6.85 -5.56 20.09
N LEU A 81 6.94 -6.67 20.85
CA LEU A 81 7.03 -8.02 20.26
C LEU A 81 5.75 -8.40 19.51
N ILE A 82 4.58 -8.04 20.04
CA ILE A 82 3.27 -8.28 19.38
C ILE A 82 3.22 -7.52 18.06
N ASP A 83 3.52 -6.22 18.09
CA ASP A 83 3.48 -5.38 16.90
C ASP A 83 4.49 -5.82 15.85
N HIS A 84 5.67 -6.27 16.29
CA HIS A 84 6.70 -6.80 15.40
C HIS A 84 6.25 -8.11 14.74
N ALA A 85 5.59 -8.98 15.49
CA ALA A 85 5.04 -10.24 14.93
C ALA A 85 3.97 -9.94 13.89
N ALA A 86 3.05 -9.02 14.18
CA ALA A 86 2.01 -8.60 13.22
C ALA A 86 2.63 -8.03 11.94
N ALA A 87 3.68 -7.20 12.07
CA ALA A 87 4.38 -6.66 10.91
C ALA A 87 5.07 -7.76 10.09
N GLN A 88 5.63 -8.79 10.74
CA GLN A 88 6.22 -9.93 10.04
C GLN A 88 5.16 -10.76 9.30
N ASP A 89 4.02 -11.01 9.92
CA ASP A 89 2.91 -11.74 9.29
C ASP A 89 2.41 -11.01 8.04
N ALA A 90 2.27 -9.70 8.10
CA ALA A 90 1.84 -8.89 6.96
C ALA A 90 2.81 -9.01 5.76
N VAL A 91 4.12 -9.12 6.02
CA VAL A 91 5.13 -9.31 4.95
C VAL A 91 5.02 -10.72 4.34
N LEU A 92 4.78 -11.73 5.18
CA LEU A 92 4.80 -13.14 4.74
C LEU A 92 3.49 -13.58 4.07
N ARG A 93 2.39 -12.86 4.32
CA ARG A 93 1.07 -13.18 3.79
C ARG A 93 0.97 -12.81 2.31
N ASP A 94 0.32 -13.67 1.53
CA ASP A 94 -0.05 -13.37 0.13
C ASP A 94 -1.45 -12.70 0.08
N VAL A 95 -1.68 -11.90 -0.94
CA VAL A 95 -3.03 -11.38 -1.26
C VAL A 95 -3.93 -12.55 -1.62
N SER A 96 -5.15 -12.58 -1.08
CA SER A 96 -6.09 -13.69 -1.27
C SER A 96 -6.62 -13.74 -2.71
N ASP A 97 -6.79 -14.96 -3.23
CA ASP A 97 -7.35 -15.14 -4.57
C ASP A 97 -8.82 -14.68 -4.63
N ASP A 98 -9.57 -14.79 -3.54
CA ASP A 98 -10.95 -14.28 -3.44
C ASP A 98 -10.99 -12.75 -3.63
N PHE A 99 -10.04 -12.02 -3.03
CA PHE A 99 -9.91 -10.58 -3.23
C PHE A 99 -9.65 -10.27 -4.71
N LEU A 100 -8.70 -10.97 -5.33
CA LEU A 100 -8.34 -10.74 -6.73
C LEU A 100 -9.52 -11.00 -7.68
N GLN A 101 -10.32 -12.03 -7.39
CA GLN A 101 -11.55 -12.34 -8.16
C GLN A 101 -12.60 -11.25 -7.97
N THR A 102 -12.83 -10.82 -6.74
CA THR A 102 -13.80 -9.75 -6.43
C THR A 102 -13.46 -8.45 -7.13
N MET A 103 -12.17 -8.13 -7.21
CA MET A 103 -11.67 -6.91 -7.86
C MET A 103 -11.47 -7.06 -9.38
N ASP A 104 -11.73 -8.25 -9.95
CA ASP A 104 -11.47 -8.59 -11.37
C ASP A 104 -10.03 -8.27 -11.77
N LEU A 105 -9.07 -8.62 -10.90
CA LEU A 105 -7.64 -8.39 -11.12
C LEU A 105 -6.97 -9.69 -11.57
N HIS A 106 -6.50 -9.72 -12.82
CA HIS A 106 -5.71 -10.85 -13.29
C HIS A 106 -4.36 -10.89 -12.58
N LYS A 107 -4.00 -12.06 -12.05
CA LYS A 107 -2.77 -12.28 -11.28
C LYS A 107 -1.59 -12.58 -12.19
N LEU A 108 -0.57 -11.76 -12.12
CA LEU A 108 0.73 -11.95 -12.75
C LEU A 108 1.81 -12.14 -11.66
N GLU A 109 2.96 -12.65 -12.03
CA GLU A 109 4.05 -12.89 -11.09
C GLU A 109 5.36 -12.29 -11.59
N THR A 110 6.24 -11.96 -10.67
CA THR A 110 7.63 -11.59 -10.96
C THR A 110 8.49 -12.86 -11.01
N ARG A 111 9.80 -12.70 -11.26
CA ARG A 111 10.77 -13.80 -11.21
C ARG A 111 11.03 -14.30 -9.79
N ALA A 112 10.46 -13.66 -8.77
CA ALA A 112 10.57 -14.11 -7.38
C ALA A 112 9.63 -15.31 -7.15
N ASN A 113 10.16 -16.51 -7.19
CA ASN A 113 9.39 -17.76 -7.09
C ASN A 113 8.76 -17.93 -5.69
N ASP A 114 9.42 -17.41 -4.65
CA ASP A 114 8.95 -17.52 -3.28
C ASP A 114 9.29 -16.25 -2.49
N MET A 115 8.76 -16.15 -1.27
CA MET A 115 8.97 -14.97 -0.42
C MET A 115 10.44 -14.80 -0.04
N LYS A 116 11.17 -15.89 0.14
CA LYS A 116 12.59 -15.84 0.48
C LYS A 116 13.40 -15.22 -0.68
N SER A 117 13.18 -15.68 -1.91
CA SER A 117 13.85 -15.11 -3.09
C SER A 117 13.46 -13.64 -3.28
N TYR A 118 12.20 -13.27 -3.03
CA TYR A 118 11.74 -11.89 -3.10
C TYR A 118 12.48 -10.98 -2.10
N LEU A 119 12.67 -11.46 -0.87
CA LEU A 119 13.33 -10.67 0.17
C LEU A 119 14.84 -10.58 -0.01
N MET A 120 15.47 -11.67 -0.46
CA MET A 120 16.94 -11.79 -0.52
C MET A 120 17.53 -11.35 -1.86
N ASP A 121 16.77 -11.46 -2.96
CA ASP A 121 17.21 -11.07 -4.30
C ASP A 121 16.39 -9.87 -4.78
N LEU A 122 17.02 -8.70 -4.77
CA LEU A 122 16.35 -7.45 -5.18
C LEU A 122 15.91 -7.48 -6.64
N ASP A 123 16.61 -8.18 -7.50
CA ASP A 123 16.33 -8.18 -8.94
C ASP A 123 15.16 -9.11 -9.28
N ALA A 124 14.92 -10.17 -8.49
CA ALA A 124 13.84 -11.11 -8.74
C ALA A 124 12.47 -10.41 -8.78
N GLY A 125 12.21 -9.50 -7.83
CA GLY A 125 10.94 -8.74 -7.76
C GLY A 125 10.87 -7.52 -8.70
N ARG A 126 11.93 -7.21 -9.44
CA ARG A 126 11.98 -6.09 -10.39
C ARG A 126 11.57 -6.48 -11.80
N LYS A 127 11.53 -7.77 -12.08
CA LYS A 127 11.31 -8.32 -13.43
C LYS A 127 10.10 -9.24 -13.42
N LEU A 128 9.30 -9.15 -14.46
CA LEU A 128 8.18 -10.06 -14.68
C LEU A 128 8.69 -11.47 -15.01
N SER A 129 7.91 -12.47 -14.67
CA SER A 129 8.14 -13.84 -15.14
C SER A 129 7.92 -13.92 -16.66
N ASP A 130 8.47 -14.92 -17.30
CA ASP A 130 8.30 -15.10 -18.74
C ASP A 130 6.81 -15.32 -19.09
N GLU A 131 6.06 -16.00 -18.21
CA GLU A 131 4.61 -16.19 -18.37
C GLU A 131 3.86 -14.86 -18.31
N ALA A 132 4.24 -13.98 -17.37
CA ALA A 132 3.63 -12.66 -17.23
C ALA A 132 3.92 -11.78 -18.45
N ILE A 133 5.14 -11.81 -18.97
CA ILE A 133 5.52 -11.10 -20.20
C ILE A 133 4.65 -11.59 -21.36
N ASN A 134 4.60 -12.90 -21.60
CA ASN A 134 3.80 -13.51 -22.66
C ASN A 134 2.32 -13.14 -22.55
N TYR A 135 1.77 -13.14 -21.32
CA TYR A 135 0.39 -12.75 -21.07
C TYR A 135 0.14 -11.29 -21.48
N LEU A 136 1.00 -10.38 -21.04
CA LEU A 136 0.86 -8.94 -21.32
C LEU A 136 1.05 -8.63 -22.80
N GLU A 137 1.94 -9.33 -23.50
CA GLU A 137 2.14 -9.17 -24.94
C GLU A 137 0.87 -9.53 -25.73
N LYS A 138 0.17 -10.58 -25.30
CA LYS A 138 -1.04 -11.10 -25.99
C LYS A 138 -2.31 -10.38 -25.56
N ASN A 139 -2.47 -10.10 -24.26
CA ASN A 139 -3.74 -9.66 -23.69
C ASN A 139 -3.69 -8.22 -23.14
N GLY A 140 -2.51 -7.62 -23.01
CA GLY A 140 -2.37 -6.26 -22.48
C GLY A 140 -2.97 -5.22 -23.42
N GLU A 141 -3.78 -4.32 -22.88
CA GLU A 141 -4.32 -3.18 -23.64
C GLU A 141 -3.20 -2.18 -23.91
N LYS A 142 -2.81 -2.07 -25.18
CA LYS A 142 -1.67 -1.24 -25.59
C LYS A 142 -2.08 0.19 -25.96
N GLY A 143 -1.18 1.15 -25.73
CA GLY A 143 -1.33 2.52 -26.19
C GLY A 143 -2.37 3.32 -25.42
N LYS A 144 -2.73 2.92 -24.21
CA LYS A 144 -3.56 3.73 -23.31
C LYS A 144 -2.70 4.79 -22.61
N ASP A 145 -3.33 5.86 -22.18
CA ASP A 145 -2.61 6.90 -21.43
C ASP A 145 -2.06 6.34 -20.11
N VAL A 146 -2.89 5.55 -19.39
CA VAL A 146 -2.54 5.06 -18.04
C VAL A 146 -2.74 3.55 -17.94
N GLN A 147 -1.73 2.87 -17.39
CA GLN A 147 -1.84 1.50 -16.89
C GLN A 147 -1.78 1.55 -15.35
N ILE A 148 -2.78 1.02 -14.67
CA ILE A 148 -2.75 0.84 -13.23
C ILE A 148 -2.31 -0.58 -12.93
N ILE A 149 -1.35 -0.75 -12.03
CA ILE A 149 -0.93 -2.05 -11.51
C ILE A 149 -1.09 -2.06 -9.99
N VAL A 150 -1.56 -3.19 -9.47
CA VAL A 150 -1.68 -3.43 -8.03
C VAL A 150 -0.59 -4.42 -7.66
N CYS A 151 0.17 -4.14 -6.63
CA CYS A 151 1.33 -4.93 -6.22
C CYS A 151 1.29 -5.20 -4.71
N ASP A 152 1.53 -6.43 -4.31
CA ASP A 152 1.62 -6.76 -2.88
C ASP A 152 2.76 -6.00 -2.19
N GLY A 153 3.88 -5.82 -2.87
CA GLY A 153 5.04 -5.18 -2.26
C GLY A 153 5.51 -5.92 -1.01
N LEU A 154 5.45 -5.25 0.12
CA LEU A 154 5.79 -5.84 1.43
C LEU A 154 4.59 -5.85 2.40
N SER A 155 3.37 -5.62 1.90
CA SER A 155 2.15 -5.76 2.71
C SER A 155 0.95 -6.12 1.84
N SER A 156 0.50 -7.35 1.95
CA SER A 156 -0.75 -7.82 1.34
C SER A 156 -1.96 -7.20 2.06
N SER A 157 -1.88 -6.98 3.38
CA SER A 157 -2.92 -6.31 4.16
C SER A 157 -3.21 -4.92 3.62
N ALA A 158 -2.18 -4.16 3.28
CA ALA A 158 -2.32 -2.82 2.72
C ALA A 158 -3.09 -2.83 1.39
N VAL A 159 -2.86 -3.84 0.57
CA VAL A 159 -3.56 -3.99 -0.71
C VAL A 159 -5.05 -4.30 -0.45
N GLU A 160 -5.33 -5.30 0.37
CA GLU A 160 -6.71 -5.73 0.65
C GLU A 160 -7.53 -4.64 1.34
N ALA A 161 -6.91 -3.87 2.26
CA ALA A 161 -7.60 -2.81 2.99
C ALA A 161 -7.92 -1.58 2.12
N ASN A 162 -7.03 -1.21 1.21
CA ASN A 162 -7.13 0.09 0.55
C ASN A 162 -7.60 0.02 -0.92
N VAL A 163 -7.24 -1.03 -1.64
CA VAL A 163 -7.46 -1.08 -3.11
C VAL A 163 -8.94 -1.19 -3.45
N VAL A 164 -9.76 -1.77 -2.58
CA VAL A 164 -11.22 -1.90 -2.77
C VAL A 164 -11.86 -0.55 -3.08
N ASP A 165 -11.51 0.46 -2.32
CA ASP A 165 -12.10 1.80 -2.47
C ASP A 165 -11.28 2.68 -3.41
N LEU A 166 -9.96 2.60 -3.32
CA LEU A 166 -9.04 3.48 -4.05
C LEU A 166 -9.05 3.19 -5.55
N LEU A 167 -9.03 1.91 -5.97
CA LEU A 167 -8.88 1.56 -7.39
C LEU A 167 -10.08 2.02 -8.22
N PRO A 168 -11.34 1.74 -7.83
CA PRO A 168 -12.50 2.25 -8.58
C PRO A 168 -12.55 3.78 -8.63
N ALA A 169 -12.27 4.43 -7.50
CA ALA A 169 -12.28 5.90 -7.41
C ALA A 169 -11.20 6.51 -8.33
N LEU A 170 -10.01 5.91 -8.36
CA LEU A 170 -8.92 6.36 -9.22
C LEU A 170 -9.29 6.21 -10.71
N ILE A 171 -9.82 5.05 -11.10
CA ILE A 171 -10.27 4.80 -12.48
C ILE A 171 -11.34 5.83 -12.88
N GLN A 172 -12.32 6.05 -12.01
CA GLN A 172 -13.39 7.02 -12.26
C GLN A 172 -12.84 8.44 -12.40
N GLY A 173 -11.95 8.85 -11.51
CA GLY A 173 -11.32 10.17 -11.54
C GLY A 173 -10.55 10.43 -12.84
N LEU A 174 -9.78 9.43 -13.29
CA LEU A 174 -9.04 9.52 -14.56
C LEU A 174 -9.98 9.61 -15.76
N LYS A 175 -11.03 8.78 -15.79
CA LYS A 175 -12.04 8.79 -16.88
C LYS A 175 -12.77 10.14 -16.97
N LEU A 176 -13.10 10.76 -15.83
CA LEU A 176 -13.72 12.11 -15.80
C LEU A 176 -12.82 13.19 -16.41
N LYS A 177 -11.53 12.94 -16.46
CA LYS A 177 -10.56 13.85 -17.09
C LYS A 177 -10.22 13.45 -18.53
N ASN A 178 -10.98 12.54 -19.12
CA ASN A 178 -10.79 12.00 -20.48
C ASN A 178 -9.42 11.32 -20.66
N ILE A 179 -8.89 10.73 -19.58
CA ILE A 179 -7.65 9.95 -19.60
C ILE A 179 -8.04 8.47 -19.81
N SER A 180 -7.50 7.86 -20.85
CA SER A 180 -7.80 6.45 -21.14
C SER A 180 -7.00 5.54 -20.19
N VAL A 181 -7.71 4.63 -19.53
CA VAL A 181 -7.11 3.71 -18.54
C VAL A 181 -7.25 2.28 -19.06
N ALA A 182 -6.14 1.55 -19.10
CA ALA A 182 -6.13 0.13 -19.41
C ALA A 182 -6.70 -0.70 -18.24
N LYS A 183 -7.19 -1.90 -18.54
CA LYS A 183 -7.67 -2.82 -17.48
C LYS A 183 -6.54 -3.05 -16.48
N PRO A 184 -6.78 -2.82 -15.17
CA PRO A 184 -5.76 -3.05 -14.16
C PRO A 184 -5.50 -4.54 -13.94
N PHE A 185 -4.34 -4.88 -13.40
CA PHE A 185 -3.97 -6.24 -13.03
C PHE A 185 -3.08 -6.23 -11.78
N PHE A 186 -2.97 -7.39 -11.16
CA PHE A 186 -2.19 -7.59 -9.95
C PHE A 186 -0.86 -8.26 -10.29
N ILE A 187 0.23 -7.83 -9.65
CA ILE A 187 1.56 -8.46 -9.80
C ILE A 187 2.04 -8.91 -8.43
N LYS A 188 2.19 -10.21 -8.27
CA LYS A 188 2.66 -10.84 -7.03
C LYS A 188 4.17 -10.65 -6.87
N ARG A 189 4.60 -10.36 -5.66
CA ARG A 189 6.00 -10.18 -5.25
C ARG A 189 6.72 -9.13 -6.08
N ALA A 190 6.03 -7.99 -6.27
CA ALA A 190 6.53 -6.93 -7.13
C ALA A 190 7.26 -5.85 -6.34
N ARG A 191 8.35 -5.36 -6.91
CA ARG A 191 9.01 -4.13 -6.48
C ARG A 191 8.66 -3.01 -7.44
N VAL A 192 8.79 -1.77 -6.99
CA VAL A 192 8.39 -0.57 -7.74
C VAL A 192 8.95 -0.57 -9.18
N TRP A 193 10.16 -1.07 -9.38
CA TRP A 193 10.82 -1.06 -10.69
C TRP A 193 10.15 -1.94 -11.75
N VAL A 194 9.27 -2.89 -11.38
CA VAL A 194 8.55 -3.73 -12.35
C VAL A 194 7.70 -2.88 -13.30
N GLN A 195 7.28 -1.69 -12.85
CA GLN A 195 6.49 -0.76 -13.66
C GLN A 195 7.19 -0.35 -14.97
N ASP A 196 8.53 -0.32 -15.00
CA ASP A 196 9.28 0.02 -16.21
C ASP A 196 9.10 -1.03 -17.31
N GLU A 197 9.16 -2.30 -16.92
CA GLU A 197 8.97 -3.42 -17.84
C GLU A 197 7.51 -3.48 -18.31
N VAL A 198 6.55 -3.30 -17.40
CA VAL A 198 5.13 -3.21 -17.75
C VAL A 198 4.92 -2.08 -18.78
N ALA A 199 5.42 -0.87 -18.49
CA ALA A 199 5.25 0.29 -19.37
C ALA A 199 5.79 0.03 -20.77
N ALA A 200 6.95 -0.64 -20.86
CA ALA A 200 7.57 -0.97 -22.14
C ALA A 200 6.72 -1.97 -22.95
N ILE A 201 6.12 -2.97 -22.28
CA ILE A 201 5.31 -4.00 -22.95
C ILE A 201 3.97 -3.43 -23.43
N VAL A 202 3.24 -2.70 -22.56
CA VAL A 202 1.89 -2.19 -22.90
C VAL A 202 1.95 -0.84 -23.62
N ASN A 203 3.11 -0.22 -23.71
CA ASN A 203 3.32 1.06 -24.42
C ASN A 203 2.35 2.15 -23.96
N CYS A 204 2.23 2.36 -22.66
CA CYS A 204 1.41 3.41 -22.06
C CYS A 204 2.24 4.66 -21.75
N ASP A 205 1.59 5.79 -21.53
CA ASP A 205 2.28 7.04 -21.19
C ASP A 205 2.65 7.10 -19.70
N LEU A 206 1.85 6.48 -18.84
CA LEU A 206 2.03 6.51 -17.39
C LEU A 206 1.64 5.16 -16.77
N VAL A 207 2.48 4.67 -15.87
CA VAL A 207 2.09 3.57 -14.97
C VAL A 207 1.82 4.15 -13.59
N ILE A 208 0.71 3.75 -12.99
CA ILE A 208 0.37 4.00 -11.60
C ILE A 208 0.45 2.68 -10.86
N SER A 209 1.36 2.58 -9.91
CA SER A 209 1.53 1.40 -9.07
C SER A 209 0.90 1.63 -7.71
N LEU A 210 -0.08 0.81 -7.35
CA LEU A 210 -0.63 0.71 -6.00
C LEU A 210 0.10 -0.44 -5.32
N ILE A 211 0.99 -0.13 -4.40
CA ILE A 211 1.91 -1.13 -3.84
C ILE A 211 1.92 -1.08 -2.32
N GLY A 212 1.80 -2.25 -1.68
CA GLY A 212 1.89 -2.39 -0.23
C GLY A 212 3.25 -1.94 0.30
N GLU A 213 3.24 -0.98 1.21
CA GLU A 213 4.45 -0.46 1.85
C GLU A 213 4.90 -1.41 2.96
N ARG A 214 6.19 -1.40 3.27
CA ARG A 214 6.73 -2.17 4.38
C ARG A 214 5.99 -1.86 5.68
N PRO A 215 5.44 -2.88 6.36
CA PRO A 215 4.70 -2.65 7.60
C PRO A 215 5.55 -1.97 8.66
N GLY A 216 4.96 -1.00 9.32
CA GLY A 216 5.51 -0.40 10.53
C GLY A 216 5.01 -1.13 11.78
N LEU A 217 5.36 -0.59 12.95
CA LEU A 217 4.88 -1.14 14.22
C LEU A 217 3.51 -0.58 14.62
N ASN A 218 3.00 0.41 13.88
CA ASN A 218 1.70 1.04 14.15
C ASN A 218 0.62 0.61 13.17
N THR A 219 1.03 0.29 11.96
CA THR A 219 0.09 -0.18 10.92
C THR A 219 0.84 -0.99 9.88
N ASP A 220 0.19 -1.99 9.37
CA ASP A 220 0.61 -2.79 8.22
C ASP A 220 -0.18 -2.44 6.96
N GLU A 221 -1.09 -1.48 7.03
CA GLU A 221 -2.02 -1.12 5.95
C GLU A 221 -1.59 0.11 5.14
N SER A 222 -0.31 0.50 5.17
CA SER A 222 0.20 1.63 4.37
C SER A 222 0.37 1.23 2.89
N LEU A 223 -0.23 2.03 2.01
CA LEU A 223 -0.16 1.80 0.56
C LEU A 223 0.59 2.96 -0.11
N UNK A 224 1.44 2.72 -1.04
CA UNK A 224 2.16 3.71 -1.77
C UNK A 224 1.65 3.77 -3.19
N UNK A 225 1.60 4.85 -3.80
CA UNK A 225 1.34 5.02 -5.17
C UNK A 225 2.56 5.59 -5.80
N UNK A 226 3.11 4.95 -6.54
CA UNK A 226 4.20 5.35 -7.26
C UNK A 226 3.79 5.58 -8.63
N UNK A 227 3.92 6.57 -9.14
CA UNK A 227 3.55 6.90 -10.41
C UNK A 227 4.77 7.13 -11.18
N LYS A 228 4.93 6.57 -12.45
CA LYS A 228 6.08 6.76 -13.35
C LYS A 228 5.64 6.98 -14.78
N GLY A 229 5.96 8.13 -15.36
CA GLY A 229 5.68 8.47 -16.76
C GLY A 229 6.83 8.07 -17.69
N LEU A 230 6.50 7.49 -18.84
CA LEU A 230 7.42 7.37 -19.97
C LEU A 230 7.38 8.69 -20.78
N LEU A 231 8.50 9.37 -20.84
CA LEU A 231 8.62 10.62 -21.57
C LEU A 231 8.51 10.39 -23.08
N LYS A 232 7.30 10.32 -23.59
CA LYS A 232 7.05 10.47 -25.03
C LYS A 232 6.31 11.78 -25.27
N LYS A 233 7.08 12.77 -25.69
CA LYS A 233 6.64 13.97 -26.45
C LYS A 233 6.04 15.19 -25.77
N GLN A 234 5.94 15.49 -24.55
CA GLN A 234 5.63 16.89 -24.14
C GLN A 234 5.71 17.19 -22.64
N LEU A 235 6.12 16.26 -21.84
CA LEU A 235 6.24 16.53 -20.42
C LEU A 235 7.70 16.60 -19.98
N LYS A 236 8.36 17.70 -20.34
CA LYS A 236 9.70 18.04 -19.81
C LYS A 236 9.69 18.29 -18.28
N LEU A 237 8.56 18.10 -17.63
CA LEU A 237 8.36 18.48 -16.22
C LEU A 237 8.19 17.34 -15.23
N ILE A 238 8.04 16.08 -15.68
CA ILE A 238 7.81 14.97 -14.74
C ILE A 238 8.88 13.88 -14.95
N GLY A 239 10.13 14.28 -14.78
CA GLY A 239 11.25 13.32 -14.71
C GLY A 239 11.53 12.85 -13.28
N ARG A 240 10.53 12.91 -12.40
CA ARG A 240 10.68 12.46 -11.01
C ARG A 240 9.63 11.43 -10.69
N SER A 241 10.06 10.32 -10.11
CA SER A 241 9.16 9.38 -9.46
C SER A 241 8.50 10.12 -8.30
N PHE A 242 7.19 10.27 -8.35
CA PHE A 242 6.44 10.78 -7.21
C PHE A 242 5.99 9.58 -6.38
N GLN A 243 6.44 9.54 -5.16
CA GLN A 243 5.96 8.59 -4.18
C GLN A 243 4.98 9.33 -3.28
N ILE A 244 3.72 8.92 -3.35
CA ILE A 244 2.68 9.40 -2.44
C ILE A 244 2.37 8.24 -1.51
N SER A 245 2.68 8.41 -0.24
CA SER A 245 2.23 7.48 0.79
C SER A 245 0.81 7.88 1.18
N ILE A 246 -0.15 7.06 0.84
CA ILE A 246 -1.52 7.23 1.27
C ILE A 246 -1.66 6.47 2.59
N LYS A 247 -1.72 7.22 3.67
CA LYS A 247 -2.06 6.68 4.97
C LYS A 247 -3.52 7.02 5.20
N MET A 248 -4.37 6.02 5.15
CA MET A 248 -5.77 6.18 5.52
C MET A 248 -5.84 5.95 7.03
N ASP A 249 -6.15 7.01 7.80
CA ASP A 249 -6.43 6.94 9.24
C ASP A 249 -7.89 6.53 9.46
#